data_12cbf1f7d22cf87484aa03c744906e1a
#
_entry.id   12cbf1f7d22cf87484aa03c744906e1a
#
_cell.length_a   1.000
_cell.length_b   1.000
_cell.length_c   1.000
_cell.angle_alpha   90.00
_cell.angle_beta   90.00
_cell.angle_gamma   90.00
#
_symmetry.space_group_name_H-M   'P 1'
#
loop_
_entity.id
_entity.type
_entity.pdbx_description
1 polymer ?
#
loop_
_entity_poly.entity_id
_entity_poly.type
_entity_poly.pdbx_seq_one_letter_code
_entity_poly.pdbx_strand_id
1 'polypeptide(L)'
;MTDTNNSRLPRPFIWIVVAICLLPTLLNWCGVDFSTQGKKLDRGEIVTSINDIPELLRSRMIKGPLLQTVLECSAFCVALVTAVFALIHFTIRRDVTTPIIGTALFVSGLMDAFNVLAANSLLLHVIDYENFIPFTWAISRTFNVCIMAAGTGLFLRRGLKEPFGRPTRSVLFIILVGVLFSLVAYVIVVACAVTPQLPKSLFPGQLVPRRYDAIPLMLYLFAGGVIFPRFYRMYPSLFSHSLIIGVVPQIATQLHAAIGSNALYDNHFNVAYFLKIVAYIVPLVGLIWEYTRTYRDEVHLKAVQESLRIAREIQLDLLPQRAPQMSGFDLAGRSFPAESVGGDYFDFIPMSDNCLGLVTADVSGHDIGASIFMTQTRAYLRALARTHSEPTQIIQLLNRFLVEDAQDRRFVSLFFAKLNPRTQRFTYCPSGYMSYLLTRKNVWQKLESSSLPLGIIEDGQTAPSTQITLEHRDIFLSFTDGVVEAVSPAGAQFGIDRALEIVIANRNLPAEEIVNAVYAAINDFCCGAAPVDDITIVVLKRDRAGDEPDAAEQSRQNRSPHRKRHR
;
A
#
# COMPACT_ATOMS: atom_id res chain seq x y z
N MET A 1 0.63 9.58 -14.99
CA MET A 1 0.86 10.96 -14.51
C MET A 1 0.39 11.00 -13.07
N THR A 2 1.30 10.95 -12.11
CA THR A 2 0.96 11.01 -10.67
C THR A 2 0.36 12.38 -10.35
N ASP A 3 -0.78 12.36 -9.72
CA ASP A 3 -1.58 13.53 -9.35
C ASP A 3 -0.76 14.48 -8.44
N THR A 4 -0.07 15.44 -9.05
CA THR A 4 0.86 16.37 -8.38
C THR A 4 0.15 17.31 -7.40
N ASN A 5 -1.18 17.36 -7.44
CA ASN A 5 -1.99 18.17 -6.53
C ASN A 5 -2.07 17.56 -5.13
N ASN A 6 -1.87 16.26 -5.04
CA ASN A 6 -2.05 15.46 -3.83
C ASN A 6 -0.77 15.35 -2.97
N SER A 7 0.38 15.83 -3.47
CA SER A 7 1.69 15.82 -2.79
C SER A 7 2.11 17.17 -2.20
N ARG A 8 1.21 18.16 -2.18
CA ARG A 8 1.47 19.50 -1.67
C ARG A 8 0.81 19.72 -0.32
N LEU A 9 1.51 20.41 0.57
CA LEU A 9 0.93 20.90 1.82
C LEU A 9 -0.20 21.91 1.53
N PRO A 10 -1.26 21.94 2.36
CA PRO A 10 -2.36 22.89 2.20
C PRO A 10 -1.88 24.33 2.22
N ARG A 11 -2.42 25.16 1.34
CA ARG A 11 -2.09 26.60 1.27
C ARG A 11 -2.24 27.33 2.61
N PRO A 12 -3.29 27.10 3.42
CA PRO A 12 -3.41 27.73 4.74
C PRO A 12 -2.22 27.44 5.66
N PHE A 13 -1.69 26.21 5.66
CA PHE A 13 -0.53 25.85 6.46
C PHE A 13 0.72 26.66 6.04
N ILE A 14 0.94 26.83 4.74
CA ILE A 14 2.06 27.61 4.22
C ILE A 14 1.97 29.05 4.71
N TRP A 15 0.78 29.66 4.63
CA TRP A 15 0.55 31.02 5.11
C TRP A 15 0.71 31.16 6.62
N ILE A 16 0.31 30.15 7.40
CA ILE A 16 0.55 30.10 8.85
C ILE A 16 2.05 30.12 9.15
N VAL A 17 2.85 29.30 8.45
CA VAL A 17 4.31 29.29 8.63
C VAL A 17 4.92 30.65 8.30
N VAL A 18 4.51 31.27 7.19
CA VAL A 18 4.98 32.61 6.81
C VAL A 18 4.58 33.66 7.87
N ALA A 19 3.33 33.62 8.34
CA ALA A 19 2.84 34.52 9.37
C ALA A 19 3.63 34.40 10.68
N ILE A 20 3.91 33.15 11.13
CA ILE A 20 4.72 32.89 12.33
C ILE A 20 6.16 33.43 12.15
N CYS A 21 6.73 33.34 10.95
CA CYS A 21 8.07 33.88 10.68
C CYS A 21 8.12 35.44 10.69
N LEU A 22 7.04 36.09 10.27
CA LEU A 22 6.96 37.55 10.23
C LEU A 22 6.52 38.15 11.56
N LEU A 23 5.74 37.44 12.36
CA LEU A 23 5.14 37.91 13.60
C LEU A 23 6.16 38.50 14.60
N PRO A 24 7.30 37.85 14.92
CA PRO A 24 8.28 38.42 15.84
C PRO A 24 8.86 39.75 15.36
N THR A 25 9.10 39.89 14.06
CA THR A 25 9.59 41.13 13.47
C THR A 25 8.57 42.26 13.57
N LEU A 26 7.28 41.96 13.32
CA LEU A 26 6.18 42.92 13.45
C LEU A 26 5.97 43.32 14.91
N LEU A 27 6.01 42.39 15.84
CA LEU A 27 5.89 42.68 17.28
C LEU A 27 7.06 43.54 17.78
N ASN A 28 8.27 43.28 17.27
CA ASN A 28 9.43 44.10 17.59
C ASN A 28 9.26 45.56 17.09
N TRP A 29 8.70 45.76 15.88
CA TRP A 29 8.35 47.09 15.40
C TRP A 29 7.27 47.79 16.26
N CYS A 30 6.38 47.01 16.87
CA CYS A 30 5.38 47.52 17.81
C CYS A 30 5.96 47.79 19.23
N GLY A 31 7.28 47.61 19.42
CA GLY A 31 7.95 47.92 20.69
C GLY A 31 8.01 46.71 21.67
N VAL A 32 7.64 45.49 21.23
CA VAL A 32 7.80 44.31 22.06
C VAL A 32 9.26 43.87 22.03
N ASP A 33 9.90 43.84 23.21
CA ASP A 33 11.28 43.38 23.39
C ASP A 33 11.32 41.97 23.94
N PHE A 34 11.89 41.04 23.15
CA PHE A 34 12.12 39.66 23.56
C PHE A 34 13.48 39.41 24.19
N SER A 35 14.28 40.47 24.45
CA SER A 35 15.60 40.33 25.06
C SER A 35 15.51 39.79 26.48
N THR A 36 16.48 38.93 26.81
CA THR A 36 16.68 38.43 28.17
C THR A 36 17.98 38.93 28.78
N GLN A 37 18.53 39.98 28.18
CA GLN A 37 19.68 40.69 28.72
C GLN A 37 19.24 41.45 29.98
N GLY A 38 19.90 41.23 31.11
CA GLY A 38 19.75 42.08 32.28
C GLY A 38 20.20 43.50 31.95
N LYS A 39 19.53 44.54 32.51
CA LYS A 39 19.95 45.95 32.35
C LYS A 39 21.45 46.07 32.58
N LYS A 40 22.17 46.68 31.63
CA LYS A 40 23.56 47.12 31.86
C LYS A 40 23.50 48.09 33.02
N LEU A 41 24.20 47.82 34.12
CA LEU A 41 24.48 48.84 35.14
C LEU A 41 25.29 49.93 34.46
N ASP A 42 24.70 51.13 34.35
CA ASP A 42 25.46 52.28 33.93
C ASP A 42 26.61 52.49 34.97
N ARG A 43 27.82 52.77 34.46
CA ARG A 43 29.02 52.91 35.32
C ARG A 43 28.88 54.04 36.38
N GLY A 44 27.75 54.71 36.47
CA GLY A 44 27.42 55.78 37.40
C GLY A 44 26.36 55.44 38.44
N GLU A 45 25.61 54.30 38.29
CA GLU A 45 24.67 53.91 39.34
C GLU A 45 25.43 53.21 40.46
N ILE A 46 25.63 53.95 41.53
CA ILE A 46 26.17 53.43 42.80
C ILE A 46 25.16 52.39 43.31
N VAL A 47 25.58 51.13 43.40
CA VAL A 47 24.80 50.08 44.02
C VAL A 47 24.59 50.49 45.48
N THR A 48 23.40 50.98 45.79
CA THR A 48 23.07 51.55 47.09
C THR A 48 22.85 50.50 48.17
N SER A 49 22.83 49.20 47.85
CA SER A 49 22.78 48.15 48.85
C SER A 49 23.49 46.88 48.35
N ILE A 50 24.32 46.30 49.18
CA ILE A 50 25.03 45.03 48.97
C ILE A 50 24.04 43.84 48.82
N ASN A 51 22.80 43.99 49.29
CA ASN A 51 21.77 42.98 49.27
C ASN A 51 21.13 42.83 47.87
N ASP A 52 21.20 43.84 46.98
CA ASP A 52 20.61 43.80 45.61
C ASP A 52 21.53 43.14 44.58
N ILE A 53 22.82 42.99 44.89
CA ILE A 53 23.82 42.38 44.05
C ILE A 53 23.50 40.89 43.73
N PRO A 54 23.08 40.05 44.72
CA PRO A 54 22.77 38.65 44.45
C PRO A 54 21.55 38.45 43.55
N GLU A 55 20.54 39.30 43.66
CA GLU A 55 19.30 39.19 42.88
C GLU A 55 19.50 39.68 41.42
N LEU A 56 20.25 40.74 41.22
CA LEU A 56 20.65 41.24 39.88
C LEU A 56 21.58 40.25 39.18
N LEU A 57 22.58 39.71 39.85
CA LEU A 57 23.47 38.68 39.31
C LEU A 57 22.69 37.40 38.99
N ARG A 58 21.79 36.96 39.87
CA ARG A 58 20.95 35.79 39.71
C ARG A 58 20.00 35.95 38.51
N SER A 59 19.39 37.12 38.29
CA SER A 59 18.53 37.41 37.16
C SER A 59 19.28 37.40 35.82
N ARG A 60 20.52 37.92 35.80
CA ARG A 60 21.39 37.93 34.61
C ARG A 60 21.91 36.57 34.22
N MET A 61 22.34 35.75 35.21
CA MET A 61 22.95 34.44 34.94
C MET A 61 21.94 33.34 34.61
N ILE A 62 20.65 33.52 34.93
CA ILE A 62 19.67 32.44 34.84
C ILE A 62 18.74 32.61 33.63
N LYS A 63 18.22 33.83 33.38
CA LYS A 63 17.13 33.98 32.36
C LYS A 63 17.55 33.68 30.94
N GLY A 64 18.67 34.25 30.45
CA GLY A 64 19.14 34.03 29.09
C GLY A 64 19.53 32.61 28.78
N PRO A 65 20.46 32.00 29.56
CA PRO A 65 20.84 30.60 29.37
C PRO A 65 19.68 29.61 29.54
N LEU A 66 18.75 29.86 30.50
CA LEU A 66 17.57 29.00 30.70
C LEU A 66 16.64 29.01 29.49
N LEU A 67 16.32 30.23 28.95
CA LEU A 67 15.48 30.34 27.76
C LEU A 67 16.15 29.65 26.57
N GLN A 68 17.43 29.85 26.33
CA GLN A 68 18.18 29.15 25.30
C GLN A 68 18.12 27.66 25.47
N THR A 69 18.33 27.15 26.69
CA THR A 69 18.27 25.70 26.99
C THR A 69 16.90 25.12 26.67
N VAL A 70 15.81 25.81 27.08
CA VAL A 70 14.45 25.34 26.80
C VAL A 70 14.19 25.30 25.28
N LEU A 71 14.58 26.35 24.55
CA LEU A 71 14.36 26.42 23.10
C LEU A 71 15.19 25.38 22.34
N GLU A 72 16.45 25.14 22.74
CA GLU A 72 17.33 24.13 22.14
C GLU A 72 16.83 22.71 22.41
N CYS A 73 16.47 22.41 23.68
CA CYS A 73 15.91 21.10 24.04
C CYS A 73 14.59 20.86 23.29
N SER A 74 13.75 21.87 23.11
CA SER A 74 12.51 21.75 22.33
C SER A 74 12.81 21.42 20.87
N ALA A 75 13.79 22.08 20.22
CA ALA A 75 14.21 21.78 18.86
C ALA A 75 14.76 20.36 18.73
N PHE A 76 15.58 19.91 19.69
CA PHE A 76 16.09 18.53 19.74
C PHE A 76 14.96 17.51 19.89
N CYS A 77 13.98 17.73 20.78
CA CYS A 77 12.83 16.84 20.93
C CYS A 77 12.02 16.72 19.62
N VAL A 78 11.79 17.83 18.92
CA VAL A 78 11.11 17.81 17.62
C VAL A 78 11.92 17.02 16.58
N ALA A 79 13.24 17.18 16.54
CA ALA A 79 14.12 16.43 15.64
C ALA A 79 14.10 14.92 15.95
N LEU A 80 14.12 14.54 17.24
CA LEU A 80 14.00 13.14 17.68
C LEU A 80 12.67 12.53 17.25
N VAL A 81 11.56 13.22 17.52
CA VAL A 81 10.21 12.76 17.12
C VAL A 81 10.14 12.61 15.59
N THR A 82 10.72 13.56 14.83
CA THR A 82 10.77 13.47 13.36
C THR A 82 11.51 12.22 12.90
N ALA A 83 12.65 11.90 13.51
CA ALA A 83 13.41 10.69 13.17
C ALA A 83 12.64 9.41 13.49
N VAL A 84 11.96 9.35 14.65
CA VAL A 84 11.12 8.19 15.03
C VAL A 84 9.98 8.00 14.02
N PHE A 85 9.25 9.06 13.68
CA PHE A 85 8.20 8.98 12.65
C PHE A 85 8.74 8.59 11.27
N ALA A 86 9.92 9.06 10.90
CA ALA A 86 10.57 8.68 9.65
C ALA A 86 10.92 7.18 9.59
N LEU A 87 11.38 6.61 10.71
CA LEU A 87 11.63 5.17 10.82
C LEU A 87 10.33 4.35 10.81
N ILE A 88 9.28 4.82 11.50
CA ILE A 88 7.95 4.17 11.46
C ILE A 88 7.39 4.21 10.04
N HIS A 89 7.47 5.34 9.34
CA HIS A 89 7.04 5.46 7.95
C HIS A 89 7.78 4.48 7.02
N PHE A 90 9.07 4.25 7.26
CA PHE A 90 9.86 3.26 6.53
C PHE A 90 9.33 1.83 6.70
N THR A 91 8.78 1.45 7.85
CA THR A 91 8.22 0.09 8.04
C THR A 91 7.03 -0.18 7.14
N ILE A 92 6.28 0.86 6.76
CA ILE A 92 5.09 0.78 5.90
C ILE A 92 5.50 0.85 4.42
N ARG A 93 6.15 1.93 4.00
CA ARG A 93 6.44 2.19 2.58
C ARG A 93 7.74 1.58 2.05
N ARG A 94 8.64 1.15 2.93
CA ARG A 94 9.98 0.65 2.57
C ARG A 94 10.83 1.65 1.78
N ASP A 95 10.46 2.95 1.82
CA ASP A 95 11.20 4.03 1.19
C ASP A 95 12.37 4.48 2.07
N VAL A 96 13.59 4.43 1.56
CA VAL A 96 14.82 4.78 2.30
C VAL A 96 15.09 6.29 2.36
N THR A 97 14.40 7.11 1.55
CA THR A 97 14.61 8.56 1.48
C THR A 97 14.19 9.24 2.78
N THR A 98 13.00 8.92 3.26
CA THR A 98 12.42 9.52 4.47
C THR A 98 13.26 9.26 5.73
N PRO A 99 13.68 8.02 6.06
CA PRO A 99 14.49 7.77 7.25
C PRO A 99 15.90 8.38 7.19
N ILE A 100 16.52 8.51 6.01
CA ILE A 100 17.82 9.17 5.88
C ILE A 100 17.71 10.66 6.18
N ILE A 101 16.67 11.33 5.67
CA ILE A 101 16.44 12.75 5.95
C ILE A 101 16.04 12.93 7.43
N GLY A 102 15.22 12.04 7.98
CA GLY A 102 14.89 12.05 9.42
C GLY A 102 16.12 11.88 10.30
N THR A 103 17.03 10.97 9.92
CA THR A 103 18.32 10.78 10.62
C THR A 103 19.21 12.02 10.51
N ALA A 104 19.25 12.70 9.34
CA ALA A 104 19.98 13.95 9.17
C ALA A 104 19.44 15.04 10.10
N LEU A 105 18.11 15.19 10.22
CA LEU A 105 17.50 16.12 11.16
C LEU A 105 17.83 15.80 12.62
N PHE A 106 17.82 14.51 12.99
CA PHE A 106 18.16 14.06 14.34
C PHE A 106 19.62 14.37 14.71
N VAL A 107 20.57 14.01 13.82
CA VAL A 107 22.00 14.27 14.04
C VAL A 107 22.28 15.77 14.11
N SER A 108 21.55 16.57 13.32
CA SER A 108 21.59 18.04 13.43
C SER A 108 21.07 18.53 14.78
N GLY A 109 19.98 17.94 15.29
CA GLY A 109 19.45 18.24 16.64
C GLY A 109 20.43 17.88 17.75
N LEU A 110 21.19 16.77 17.60
CA LEU A 110 22.27 16.41 18.53
C LEU A 110 23.38 17.46 18.54
N MET A 111 23.72 17.99 17.35
CA MET A 111 24.70 19.06 17.24
C MET A 111 24.21 20.36 17.92
N ASP A 112 22.90 20.63 17.85
CA ASP A 112 22.29 21.76 18.57
C ASP A 112 22.31 21.54 20.09
N ALA A 113 22.11 20.31 20.57
CA ALA A 113 22.19 19.98 21.99
C ALA A 113 23.58 20.27 22.59
N PHE A 114 24.66 20.19 21.79
CA PHE A 114 26.00 20.60 22.21
C PHE A 114 26.03 22.09 22.63
N ASN A 115 25.29 22.96 21.95
CA ASN A 115 25.20 24.38 22.33
C ASN A 115 24.57 24.59 23.70
N VAL A 116 23.69 23.67 24.15
CA VAL A 116 23.11 23.71 25.51
C VAL A 116 24.19 23.50 26.58
N LEU A 117 25.12 22.56 26.33
CA LEU A 117 26.23 22.30 27.24
C LEU A 117 27.14 23.54 27.36
N ALA A 118 27.37 24.23 26.24
CA ALA A 118 28.13 25.47 26.19
C ALA A 118 27.42 26.60 26.97
N ALA A 119 26.11 26.82 26.71
CA ALA A 119 25.32 27.87 27.34
C ALA A 119 25.23 27.72 28.87
N ASN A 120 25.26 26.50 29.40
CA ASN A 120 25.18 26.21 30.81
C ASN A 120 26.55 26.09 31.53
N SER A 121 27.62 26.51 30.84
CA SER A 121 28.99 26.46 31.40
C SER A 121 29.45 25.08 31.85
N LEU A 122 28.89 24.01 31.22
CA LEU A 122 29.27 22.63 31.53
C LEU A 122 30.58 22.19 30.83
N LEU A 123 31.12 23.03 29.95
CA LEU A 123 32.40 22.82 29.30
C LEU A 123 33.52 23.52 30.09
N LEU A 124 34.27 22.76 30.89
CA LEU A 124 35.28 23.26 31.83
C LEU A 124 36.45 24.06 31.22
N HIS A 125 36.67 23.96 29.90
CA HIS A 125 37.82 24.59 29.22
C HIS A 125 37.47 25.86 28.45
N VAL A 126 36.20 26.27 28.41
CA VAL A 126 35.78 27.49 27.67
C VAL A 126 35.90 28.71 28.55
N ILE A 127 36.80 29.65 28.20
CA ILE A 127 37.04 30.88 28.94
C ILE A 127 36.16 32.03 28.40
N ASP A 128 35.89 32.05 27.08
CA ASP A 128 35.17 33.10 26.38
C ASP A 128 33.83 32.60 25.82
N TYR A 129 32.80 32.55 26.67
CA TYR A 129 31.46 32.11 26.27
C TYR A 129 30.77 33.14 25.34
N GLU A 130 31.11 34.44 25.42
CA GLU A 130 30.49 35.45 24.57
C GLU A 130 30.82 35.23 23.10
N ASN A 131 31.97 34.65 22.81
CA ASN A 131 32.40 34.35 21.45
C ASN A 131 32.11 32.89 21.07
N PHE A 132 32.18 31.97 22.04
CA PHE A 132 32.00 30.54 21.84
C PHE A 132 30.58 30.18 21.37
N ILE A 133 29.54 30.69 22.02
CA ILE A 133 28.15 30.38 21.73
C ILE A 133 27.75 30.82 20.29
N PRO A 134 28.02 32.06 19.83
CA PRO A 134 27.69 32.41 18.45
C PRO A 134 28.48 31.65 17.40
N PHE A 135 29.74 31.28 17.70
CA PHE A 135 30.58 30.52 16.77
C PHE A 135 30.06 29.10 16.61
N THR A 136 29.81 28.38 17.70
CA THR A 136 29.31 27.02 17.68
C THR A 136 27.90 26.96 17.09
N TRP A 137 27.07 27.97 17.29
CA TRP A 137 25.79 28.13 16.60
C TRP A 137 25.96 28.18 15.08
N ALA A 138 26.84 29.05 14.55
CA ALA A 138 27.06 29.16 13.10
C ALA A 138 27.55 27.84 12.49
N ILE A 139 28.42 27.10 13.19
CA ILE A 139 28.88 25.79 12.78
C ILE A 139 27.73 24.77 12.78
N SER A 140 26.93 24.73 13.84
CA SER A 140 25.76 23.84 13.93
C SER A 140 24.76 24.11 12.78
N ARG A 141 24.50 25.38 12.46
CA ARG A 141 23.61 25.77 11.35
C ARG A 141 24.18 25.40 9.99
N THR A 142 25.48 25.60 9.79
CA THR A 142 26.18 25.16 8.57
C THR A 142 26.14 23.65 8.42
N PHE A 143 26.41 22.92 9.49
CA PHE A 143 26.31 21.45 9.51
C PHE A 143 24.88 21.00 9.18
N ASN A 144 23.85 21.61 9.76
CA ASN A 144 22.44 21.27 9.49
C ASN A 144 22.12 21.34 7.99
N VAL A 145 22.40 22.46 7.34
CA VAL A 145 22.09 22.62 5.91
C VAL A 145 22.92 21.66 5.04
N CYS A 146 24.21 21.45 5.39
CA CYS A 146 25.08 20.54 4.64
C CYS A 146 24.60 19.09 4.72
N ILE A 147 24.21 18.61 5.91
CA ILE A 147 23.75 17.23 6.12
C ILE A 147 22.38 17.00 5.48
N MET A 148 21.49 17.98 5.52
CA MET A 148 20.20 17.96 4.84
C MET A 148 20.37 17.95 3.32
N ALA A 149 21.28 18.79 2.80
CA ALA A 149 21.62 18.81 1.38
C ALA A 149 22.29 17.50 0.94
N ALA A 150 23.18 16.93 1.76
CA ALA A 150 23.80 15.64 1.49
C ALA A 150 22.77 14.50 1.51
N GLY A 151 21.90 14.43 2.53
CA GLY A 151 20.85 13.42 2.65
C GLY A 151 19.87 13.43 1.47
N THR A 152 19.43 14.62 1.04
CA THR A 152 18.59 14.75 -0.16
C THR A 152 19.38 14.56 -1.45
N GLY A 153 20.63 15.02 -1.50
CA GLY A 153 21.53 14.96 -2.65
C GLY A 153 21.92 13.53 -3.04
N LEU A 154 22.01 12.61 -2.07
CA LEU A 154 22.23 11.17 -2.33
C LEU A 154 21.22 10.61 -3.33
N PHE A 155 19.97 11.09 -3.29
CA PHE A 155 18.87 10.61 -4.14
C PHE A 155 18.71 11.39 -5.44
N LEU A 156 19.43 12.48 -5.66
CA LEU A 156 19.42 13.22 -6.92
C LEU A 156 20.16 12.51 -8.05
N ARG A 157 21.00 11.50 -7.75
CA ARG A 157 21.63 10.63 -8.75
C ARG A 157 20.62 9.59 -9.24
N ARG A 158 20.38 9.54 -10.56
CA ARG A 158 19.53 8.52 -11.18
C ARG A 158 20.06 7.11 -10.88
N GLY A 159 19.24 6.24 -10.30
CA GLY A 159 19.59 4.83 -10.03
C GLY A 159 19.37 4.37 -8.58
N LEU A 160 19.12 5.26 -7.63
CA LEU A 160 18.87 4.90 -6.22
C LEU A 160 17.38 4.78 -5.86
N LYS A 161 16.48 4.68 -6.87
CA LYS A 161 15.03 4.55 -6.62
C LYS A 161 14.65 3.26 -5.89
N GLU A 162 15.36 2.18 -6.15
CA GLU A 162 15.22 0.88 -5.47
C GLU A 162 16.63 0.36 -5.13
N PRO A 163 17.27 0.91 -4.09
CA PRO A 163 18.66 0.60 -3.87
C PRO A 163 18.95 -0.89 -3.58
N PHE A 164 17.96 -1.63 -3.07
CA PHE A 164 18.27 -2.97 -2.59
C PHE A 164 17.04 -3.88 -2.60
N GLY A 165 16.95 -4.81 -3.50
CA GLY A 165 15.89 -5.84 -3.60
C GLY A 165 15.71 -6.73 -2.34
N ARG A 166 16.43 -6.43 -1.24
CA ARG A 166 16.29 -7.09 0.07
C ARG A 166 16.14 -6.05 1.19
N PRO A 167 15.13 -6.16 2.05
CA PRO A 167 14.87 -5.20 3.14
C PRO A 167 16.06 -5.01 4.09
N THR A 168 16.84 -6.05 4.33
CA THR A 168 18.04 -6.02 5.20
C THR A 168 19.12 -5.06 4.68
N ARG A 169 19.33 -4.96 3.36
CA ARG A 169 20.30 -4.04 2.76
C ARG A 169 19.87 -2.58 2.91
N SER A 170 18.56 -2.30 2.81
CA SER A 170 18.03 -0.95 3.02
C SER A 170 18.24 -0.46 4.45
N VAL A 171 17.99 -1.33 5.45
CA VAL A 171 18.23 -1.00 6.87
C VAL A 171 19.71 -0.76 7.12
N LEU A 172 20.60 -1.62 6.60
CA LEU A 172 22.05 -1.45 6.74
C LEU A 172 22.53 -0.14 6.13
N PHE A 173 21.99 0.26 4.98
CA PHE A 173 22.31 1.53 4.33
C PHE A 173 21.90 2.74 5.19
N ILE A 174 20.69 2.73 5.77
CA ILE A 174 20.22 3.78 6.68
C ILE A 174 21.16 3.91 7.88
N ILE A 175 21.52 2.78 8.50
CA ILE A 175 22.44 2.73 9.65
C ILE A 175 23.81 3.30 9.26
N LEU A 176 24.36 2.87 8.12
CA LEU A 176 25.67 3.32 7.65
C LEU A 176 25.71 4.85 7.44
N VAL A 177 24.68 5.40 6.79
CA VAL A 177 24.56 6.86 6.57
C VAL A 177 24.40 7.58 7.91
N GLY A 178 23.58 7.05 8.84
CA GLY A 178 23.41 7.63 10.17
C GLY A 178 24.72 7.64 10.98
N VAL A 179 25.48 6.55 10.95
CA VAL A 179 26.80 6.47 11.60
C VAL A 179 27.78 7.47 10.98
N LEU A 180 27.81 7.58 9.64
CA LEU A 180 28.65 8.55 8.95
C LEU A 180 28.31 9.98 9.36
N PHE A 181 27.03 10.34 9.38
CA PHE A 181 26.59 11.67 9.81
C PHE A 181 26.94 11.97 11.27
N SER A 182 26.76 10.98 12.16
CA SER A 182 27.11 11.10 13.59
C SER A 182 28.61 11.23 13.80
N LEU A 183 29.43 10.52 13.01
CA LEU A 183 30.88 10.61 13.08
C LEU A 183 31.37 12.01 12.68
N VAL A 184 30.81 12.57 11.60
CA VAL A 184 31.15 13.96 11.18
C VAL A 184 30.74 14.96 12.25
N ALA A 185 29.55 14.84 12.84
CA ALA A 185 29.11 15.70 13.93
C ALA A 185 30.04 15.59 15.15
N TYR A 186 30.44 14.38 15.53
CA TYR A 186 31.35 14.13 16.64
C TYR A 186 32.72 14.80 16.42
N VAL A 187 33.31 14.65 15.22
CA VAL A 187 34.60 15.27 14.87
C VAL A 187 34.50 16.80 15.00
N ILE A 188 33.42 17.40 14.50
CA ILE A 188 33.20 18.86 14.61
C ILE A 188 33.08 19.30 16.06
N VAL A 189 32.29 18.59 16.89
CA VAL A 189 32.13 18.89 18.32
C VAL A 189 33.45 18.81 19.06
N VAL A 190 34.23 17.75 18.85
CA VAL A 190 35.54 17.58 19.47
C VAL A 190 36.49 18.69 19.02
N ALA A 191 36.53 19.03 17.73
CA ALA A 191 37.35 20.11 17.23
C ALA A 191 37.02 21.45 17.89
N CYS A 192 35.71 21.78 18.04
CA CYS A 192 35.30 22.99 18.75
C CYS A 192 35.63 22.97 20.25
N ALA A 193 35.51 21.80 20.89
CA ALA A 193 35.73 21.67 22.34
C ALA A 193 37.21 21.72 22.72
N VAL A 194 38.12 21.25 21.85
CA VAL A 194 39.57 21.15 22.14
C VAL A 194 40.31 22.43 21.71
N THR A 195 39.74 23.26 20.81
CA THR A 195 40.41 24.48 20.32
C THR A 195 40.37 25.57 21.37
N PRO A 196 41.53 26.02 21.92
CA PRO A 196 41.57 26.93 23.05
C PRO A 196 41.09 28.34 22.73
N GLN A 197 41.26 28.79 21.49
CA GLN A 197 40.85 30.09 21.01
C GLN A 197 40.11 29.96 19.69
N LEU A 198 38.81 30.19 19.72
CA LEU A 198 37.99 30.24 18.51
C LEU A 198 38.06 31.63 17.84
N PRO A 199 37.86 31.69 16.51
CA PRO A 199 37.81 32.95 15.79
C PRO A 199 36.73 33.88 16.36
N LYS A 200 37.00 35.17 16.45
CA LYS A 200 36.03 36.15 16.91
C LYS A 200 34.79 36.14 16.01
N SER A 201 33.63 35.92 16.57
CA SER A 201 32.38 35.68 15.82
C SER A 201 31.41 36.87 15.90
N LEU A 202 31.52 37.71 16.91
CA LEU A 202 30.64 38.83 17.17
C LEU A 202 31.36 40.18 16.92
N PHE A 203 30.80 41.02 16.03
CA PHE A 203 31.31 42.33 15.62
C PHE A 203 30.21 43.38 15.75
N PRO A 204 29.87 43.83 16.97
CA PRO A 204 28.79 44.78 17.19
C PRO A 204 28.99 46.08 16.42
N GLY A 205 27.90 46.67 15.86
CA GLY A 205 27.92 47.92 15.12
C GLY A 205 28.34 47.81 13.65
N GLN A 206 28.61 46.61 13.14
CA GLN A 206 28.83 46.35 11.71
C GLN A 206 27.52 45.98 11.00
N LEU A 207 27.48 46.14 9.67
CA LEU A 207 26.32 45.76 8.84
C LEU A 207 25.91 44.27 9.03
N VAL A 208 26.90 43.40 9.23
CA VAL A 208 26.72 41.98 9.55
C VAL A 208 27.47 41.70 10.86
N PRO A 209 26.81 41.87 12.01
CA PRO A 209 27.44 41.68 13.31
C PRO A 209 27.94 40.24 13.54
N ARG A 210 27.28 39.25 12.96
CA ARG A 210 27.63 37.82 13.07
C ARG A 210 27.99 37.27 11.68
N ARG A 211 29.20 37.52 11.22
CA ARG A 211 29.66 37.24 9.84
C ARG A 211 29.58 35.76 9.48
N TYR A 212 29.87 34.86 10.43
CA TYR A 212 29.83 33.40 10.16
C TYR A 212 28.42 32.87 9.94
N ASP A 213 27.38 33.55 10.45
CA ASP A 213 25.98 33.17 10.21
C ASP A 213 25.51 33.50 8.78
N ALA A 214 26.27 34.31 8.02
CA ALA A 214 26.01 34.52 6.60
C ALA A 214 26.27 33.24 5.77
N ILE A 215 27.16 32.34 6.21
CA ILE A 215 27.47 31.11 5.51
C ILE A 215 26.24 30.18 5.46
N PRO A 216 25.62 29.76 6.59
CA PRO A 216 24.42 28.95 6.55
C PRO A 216 23.24 29.66 5.85
N LEU A 217 23.13 31.00 5.92
CA LEU A 217 22.11 31.75 5.19
C LEU A 217 22.21 31.50 3.68
N MET A 218 23.40 31.66 3.10
CA MET A 218 23.64 31.43 1.67
C MET A 218 23.41 29.99 1.27
N LEU A 219 23.80 29.03 2.14
CA LEU A 219 23.58 27.62 1.91
C LEU A 219 22.08 27.24 1.95
N TYR A 220 21.29 27.82 2.86
CA TYR A 220 19.84 27.60 2.89
C TYR A 220 19.14 28.20 1.67
N LEU A 221 19.56 29.38 1.20
CA LEU A 221 19.06 29.96 -0.06
C LEU A 221 19.35 29.03 -1.24
N PHE A 222 20.56 28.50 -1.33
CA PHE A 222 20.95 27.55 -2.38
C PHE A 222 20.19 26.23 -2.27
N ALA A 223 20.13 25.62 -1.08
CA ALA A 223 19.43 24.37 -0.86
C ALA A 223 17.93 24.50 -1.16
N GLY A 224 17.30 25.58 -0.69
CA GLY A 224 15.87 25.86 -0.90
C GLY A 224 15.51 26.24 -2.33
N GLY A 225 16.42 26.92 -3.05
CA GLY A 225 16.20 27.30 -4.45
C GLY A 225 16.53 26.21 -5.46
N VAL A 226 17.47 25.30 -5.14
CA VAL A 226 18.02 24.34 -6.10
C VAL A 226 17.84 22.89 -5.66
N ILE A 227 18.28 22.50 -4.45
CA ILE A 227 18.37 21.10 -4.03
C ILE A 227 16.99 20.54 -3.70
N PHE A 228 16.27 21.18 -2.77
CA PHE A 228 14.99 20.68 -2.29
C PHE A 228 13.89 20.72 -3.36
N PRO A 229 13.79 21.73 -4.26
CA PRO A 229 12.84 21.68 -5.36
C PRO A 229 13.14 20.57 -6.37
N ARG A 230 14.43 20.28 -6.65
CA ARG A 230 14.81 19.15 -7.49
C ARG A 230 14.48 17.82 -6.83
N PHE A 231 14.74 17.68 -5.54
CA PHE A 231 14.38 16.50 -4.77
C PHE A 231 12.87 16.28 -4.77
N TYR A 232 12.06 17.32 -4.50
CA TYR A 232 10.60 17.23 -4.57
C TYR A 232 10.06 16.83 -5.94
N ARG A 233 10.66 17.30 -7.04
CA ARG A 233 10.27 16.88 -8.39
C ARG A 233 10.55 15.40 -8.67
N MET A 234 11.57 14.83 -8.06
CA MET A 234 11.94 13.42 -8.21
C MET A 234 11.16 12.51 -7.25
N TYR A 235 10.87 12.99 -6.06
CA TYR A 235 10.18 12.28 -4.97
C TYR A 235 9.01 13.13 -4.43
N PRO A 236 7.92 13.26 -5.21
CA PRO A 236 6.80 14.10 -4.81
C PRO A 236 6.04 13.48 -3.62
N SER A 237 6.16 14.11 -2.45
CA SER A 237 5.47 13.73 -1.22
C SER A 237 5.19 14.96 -0.35
N LEU A 238 4.29 14.83 0.63
CA LEU A 238 4.01 15.91 1.60
C LEU A 238 5.25 16.24 2.43
N PHE A 239 6.03 15.20 2.80
CA PHE A 239 7.28 15.36 3.52
C PHE A 239 8.33 16.12 2.69
N SER A 240 8.56 15.73 1.43
CA SER A 240 9.52 16.43 0.57
C SER A 240 9.10 17.88 0.25
N HIS A 241 7.79 18.15 0.16
CA HIS A 241 7.27 19.51 0.04
C HIS A 241 7.50 20.33 1.32
N SER A 242 7.37 19.69 2.50
CA SER A 242 7.62 20.35 3.79
C SER A 242 9.08 20.80 3.97
N LEU A 243 10.04 20.09 3.33
CA LEU A 243 11.44 20.53 3.34
C LEU A 243 11.62 21.87 2.62
N ILE A 244 10.90 22.10 1.52
CA ILE A 244 10.93 23.38 0.81
C ILE A 244 10.34 24.48 1.69
N ILE A 245 9.18 24.24 2.30
CA ILE A 245 8.52 25.22 3.17
C ILE A 245 9.35 25.48 4.42
N GLY A 246 10.01 24.46 4.98
CA GLY A 246 10.90 24.56 6.14
C GLY A 246 12.12 25.47 5.92
N VAL A 247 12.50 25.74 4.66
CA VAL A 247 13.55 26.71 4.35
C VAL A 247 13.16 28.13 4.76
N VAL A 248 11.87 28.49 4.70
CA VAL A 248 11.39 29.85 5.05
C VAL A 248 11.76 30.22 6.49
N PRO A 249 11.39 29.44 7.53
CA PRO A 249 11.82 29.74 8.89
C PRO A 249 13.33 29.56 9.09
N GLN A 250 14.05 28.73 8.33
CA GLN A 250 15.52 28.65 8.40
C GLN A 250 16.17 29.95 7.91
N ILE A 251 15.71 30.51 6.79
CA ILE A 251 16.19 31.80 6.28
C ILE A 251 15.88 32.92 7.29
N ALA A 252 14.64 32.97 7.82
CA ALA A 252 14.26 33.95 8.83
C ALA A 252 15.15 33.86 10.09
N THR A 253 15.42 32.62 10.57
CA THR A 253 16.36 32.36 11.67
C THR A 253 17.73 32.96 11.39
N GLN A 254 18.29 32.71 10.20
CA GLN A 254 19.63 33.18 9.85
C GLN A 254 19.69 34.71 9.62
N LEU A 255 18.64 35.34 9.11
CA LEU A 255 18.55 36.80 8.98
C LEU A 255 18.57 37.48 10.36
N HIS A 256 17.77 37.00 11.31
CA HIS A 256 17.81 37.51 12.67
C HIS A 256 19.18 37.30 13.34
N ALA A 257 19.79 36.10 13.15
CA ALA A 257 21.10 35.81 13.72
C ALA A 257 22.22 36.67 13.08
N ALA A 258 22.32 36.70 11.74
CA ALA A 258 23.45 37.29 11.03
C ALA A 258 23.42 38.84 11.06
N ILE A 259 22.23 39.44 10.87
CA ILE A 259 22.07 40.87 10.66
C ILE A 259 21.51 41.56 11.93
N GLY A 260 20.59 40.92 12.63
CA GLY A 260 19.88 41.55 13.75
C GLY A 260 20.61 41.46 15.09
N SER A 261 21.27 40.33 15.38
CA SER A 261 21.84 40.06 16.72
C SER A 261 23.20 40.70 16.90
N ASN A 262 23.30 41.64 17.85
CA ASN A 262 24.52 42.33 18.21
C ASN A 262 25.16 41.88 19.52
N ALA A 263 24.43 41.09 20.32
CA ALA A 263 24.88 40.58 21.61
C ALA A 263 24.18 39.26 21.94
N LEU A 264 24.75 38.50 22.88
CA LEU A 264 24.08 37.33 23.42
C LEU A 264 22.76 37.71 24.10
N TYR A 265 21.73 36.90 23.90
CA TYR A 265 20.41 37.02 24.52
C TYR A 265 19.68 38.32 24.21
N ASP A 266 20.11 39.03 23.13
CA ASP A 266 19.35 40.16 22.62
C ASP A 266 18.03 39.72 21.97
N ASN A 267 17.21 40.66 21.57
CA ASN A 267 15.91 40.44 20.97
C ASN A 267 16.00 39.53 19.74
N HIS A 268 16.90 39.84 18.80
CA HIS A 268 17.07 39.04 17.58
C HIS A 268 17.66 37.68 17.82
N PHE A 269 18.52 37.50 18.82
CA PHE A 269 19.06 36.24 19.25
C PHE A 269 17.92 35.30 19.70
N ASN A 270 17.04 35.72 20.59
CA ASN A 270 15.95 34.93 21.11
C ASN A 270 14.92 34.60 20.04
N VAL A 271 14.61 35.54 19.15
CA VAL A 271 13.74 35.30 17.97
C VAL A 271 14.35 34.24 17.04
N ALA A 272 15.66 34.30 16.77
CA ALA A 272 16.32 33.28 15.95
C ALA A 272 16.18 31.87 16.55
N TYR A 273 16.34 31.69 17.86
CA TYR A 273 16.17 30.42 18.53
C TYR A 273 14.71 29.89 18.49
N PHE A 274 13.75 30.82 18.63
CA PHE A 274 12.33 30.44 18.47
C PHE A 274 12.01 30.00 17.03
N LEU A 275 12.42 30.77 16.03
CA LEU A 275 12.15 30.43 14.62
C LEU A 275 12.83 29.12 14.19
N LYS A 276 13.95 28.77 14.80
CA LYS A 276 14.60 27.48 14.61
C LYS A 276 13.68 26.32 14.99
N ILE A 277 12.93 26.40 16.09
CA ILE A 277 11.97 25.35 16.46
C ILE A 277 10.89 25.21 15.39
N VAL A 278 10.37 26.33 14.88
CA VAL A 278 9.41 26.34 13.77
C VAL A 278 9.98 25.61 12.55
N ALA A 279 11.27 25.84 12.25
CA ALA A 279 11.96 25.18 11.14
C ALA A 279 12.06 23.66 11.29
N TYR A 280 12.11 23.12 12.50
CA TYR A 280 12.04 21.67 12.77
C TYR A 280 10.60 21.14 12.79
N ILE A 281 9.63 21.94 13.24
CA ILE A 281 8.21 21.55 13.28
C ILE A 281 7.64 21.35 11.86
N VAL A 282 8.03 22.18 10.89
CA VAL A 282 7.46 22.12 9.53
C VAL A 282 7.71 20.75 8.86
N PRO A 283 8.94 20.18 8.84
CA PRO A 283 9.17 18.83 8.34
C PRO A 283 8.43 17.75 9.13
N LEU A 284 8.32 17.89 10.46
CA LEU A 284 7.58 16.97 11.31
C LEU A 284 6.10 16.93 10.92
N VAL A 285 5.46 18.08 10.76
CA VAL A 285 4.05 18.14 10.34
C VAL A 285 3.85 17.53 8.97
N GLY A 286 4.75 17.84 8.01
CA GLY A 286 4.72 17.23 6.69
C GLY A 286 4.81 15.70 6.74
N LEU A 287 5.69 15.18 7.61
CA LEU A 287 5.87 13.75 7.82
C LEU A 287 4.65 13.08 8.50
N ILE A 288 4.07 13.73 9.51
CA ILE A 288 2.86 13.23 10.19
C ILE A 288 1.69 13.14 9.19
N TRP A 289 1.51 14.14 8.34
CA TRP A 289 0.47 14.11 7.32
C TRP A 289 0.73 13.03 6.27
N GLU A 290 1.97 12.88 5.81
CA GLU A 290 2.37 11.79 4.90
C GLU A 290 2.06 10.41 5.52
N TYR A 291 2.49 10.21 6.78
CA TYR A 291 2.24 8.98 7.53
C TYR A 291 0.75 8.68 7.69
N THR A 292 -0.02 9.68 8.15
CA THR A 292 -1.46 9.51 8.39
C THR A 292 -2.20 9.14 7.11
N ARG A 293 -1.83 9.77 5.99
CA ARG A 293 -2.39 9.47 4.68
C ARG A 293 -2.05 8.05 4.24
N THR A 294 -0.78 7.69 4.26
CA THR A 294 -0.31 6.36 3.88
C THR A 294 -0.98 5.26 4.70
N TYR A 295 -1.11 5.48 6.01
CA TYR A 295 -1.76 4.54 6.90
C TYR A 295 -3.26 4.39 6.59
N ARG A 296 -3.97 5.48 6.31
CA ARG A 296 -5.39 5.43 5.90
C ARG A 296 -5.58 4.68 4.59
N ASP A 297 -4.73 4.93 3.59
CA ASP A 297 -4.79 4.26 2.30
C ASP A 297 -4.56 2.74 2.47
N GLU A 298 -3.60 2.32 3.31
CA GLU A 298 -3.33 0.92 3.61
C GLU A 298 -4.49 0.23 4.34
N VAL A 299 -5.07 0.90 5.36
CA VAL A 299 -6.24 0.37 6.09
C VAL A 299 -7.44 0.23 5.18
N HIS A 300 -7.68 1.22 4.31
CA HIS A 300 -8.78 1.17 3.35
C HIS A 300 -8.60 0.02 2.35
N LEU A 301 -7.40 -0.15 1.80
CA LEU A 301 -7.09 -1.26 0.89
C LEU A 301 -7.33 -2.62 1.56
N LYS A 302 -6.86 -2.81 2.79
CA LYS A 302 -7.09 -4.04 3.56
C LYS A 302 -8.58 -4.30 3.80
N ALA A 303 -9.36 -3.25 4.12
CA ALA A 303 -10.81 -3.38 4.32
C ALA A 303 -11.54 -3.80 3.03
N VAL A 304 -11.15 -3.25 1.88
CA VAL A 304 -11.69 -3.65 0.57
C VAL A 304 -11.32 -5.10 0.24
N GLN A 305 -10.06 -5.49 0.45
CA GLN A 305 -9.60 -6.86 0.21
C GLN A 305 -10.36 -7.87 1.09
N GLU A 306 -10.61 -7.55 2.36
CA GLU A 306 -11.38 -8.40 3.27
C GLU A 306 -12.85 -8.52 2.84
N SER A 307 -13.46 -7.41 2.39
CA SER A 307 -14.82 -7.44 1.86
C SER A 307 -14.94 -8.32 0.61
N LEU A 308 -13.96 -8.27 -0.29
CA LEU A 308 -13.91 -9.13 -1.47
C LEU A 308 -13.68 -10.60 -1.10
N ARG A 309 -12.84 -10.88 -0.08
CA ARG A 309 -12.65 -12.23 0.43
C ARG A 309 -13.95 -12.85 0.96
N ILE A 310 -14.71 -12.07 1.73
CA ILE A 310 -16.02 -12.51 2.24
C ILE A 310 -17.00 -12.74 1.09
N ALA A 311 -17.05 -11.85 0.10
CA ALA A 311 -17.90 -12.01 -1.07
C ALA A 311 -17.57 -13.31 -1.84
N ARG A 312 -16.27 -13.61 -1.99
CA ARG A 312 -15.81 -14.89 -2.59
C ARG A 312 -16.29 -16.10 -1.82
N GLU A 313 -16.16 -16.10 -0.50
CA GLU A 313 -16.61 -17.24 0.33
C GLU A 313 -18.12 -17.46 0.18
N ILE A 314 -18.92 -16.37 0.23
CA ILE A 314 -20.36 -16.47 0.00
C ILE A 314 -20.67 -17.01 -1.39
N GLN A 315 -19.97 -16.56 -2.43
CA GLN A 315 -20.18 -17.03 -3.81
C GLN A 315 -19.85 -18.50 -3.97
N LEU A 316 -18.71 -18.96 -3.42
CA LEU A 316 -18.32 -20.38 -3.46
C LEU A 316 -19.32 -21.27 -2.73
N ASP A 317 -19.93 -20.80 -1.64
CA ASP A 317 -20.98 -21.54 -0.92
C ASP A 317 -22.29 -21.64 -1.72
N LEU A 318 -22.49 -20.78 -2.72
CA LEU A 318 -23.62 -20.89 -3.65
C LEU A 318 -23.44 -22.00 -4.67
N LEU A 319 -22.20 -22.39 -5.00
CA LEU A 319 -21.91 -23.46 -5.94
C LEU A 319 -22.05 -24.83 -5.27
N PRO A 320 -22.39 -25.90 -6.02
CA PRO A 320 -22.50 -27.22 -5.46
C PRO A 320 -21.17 -27.70 -4.86
N GLN A 321 -21.17 -27.97 -3.57
CA GLN A 321 -20.01 -28.55 -2.86
C GLN A 321 -19.82 -30.02 -3.12
N ARG A 322 -20.90 -30.72 -3.53
CA ARG A 322 -20.92 -32.15 -3.89
C ARG A 322 -21.90 -32.39 -5.02
N ALA A 323 -21.52 -33.25 -5.94
CA ALA A 323 -22.46 -33.73 -6.95
C ALA A 323 -23.52 -34.66 -6.34
N PRO A 324 -24.77 -34.64 -6.83
CA PRO A 324 -25.80 -35.55 -6.37
C PRO A 324 -25.47 -36.98 -6.78
N GLN A 325 -25.75 -37.95 -5.89
CA GLN A 325 -25.63 -39.34 -6.23
C GLN A 325 -26.81 -39.77 -7.11
N MET A 326 -26.51 -40.39 -8.27
CA MET A 326 -27.52 -40.81 -9.23
C MET A 326 -27.15 -42.19 -9.77
N SER A 327 -28.05 -43.18 -9.60
CA SER A 327 -27.80 -44.54 -10.05
C SER A 327 -27.50 -44.62 -11.55
N GLY A 328 -26.36 -45.23 -11.88
CA GLY A 328 -25.87 -45.38 -13.23
C GLY A 328 -25.19 -44.17 -13.83
N PHE A 329 -24.91 -43.15 -13.03
CA PHE A 329 -24.19 -41.95 -13.44
C PHE A 329 -23.23 -41.51 -12.35
N ASP A 330 -22.02 -41.13 -12.77
CA ASP A 330 -21.00 -40.53 -11.93
C ASP A 330 -20.81 -39.05 -12.37
N LEU A 331 -20.97 -38.11 -11.43
CA LEU A 331 -20.98 -36.69 -11.68
C LEU A 331 -19.94 -35.97 -10.83
N ALA A 332 -19.27 -35.05 -11.42
CA ALA A 332 -18.39 -34.08 -10.71
C ALA A 332 -18.43 -32.74 -11.37
N GLY A 333 -18.28 -31.67 -10.58
CA GLY A 333 -18.10 -30.32 -11.06
C GLY A 333 -17.27 -29.55 -10.06
N ARG A 334 -16.41 -28.66 -10.57
CA ARG A 334 -15.57 -27.81 -9.73
C ARG A 334 -15.25 -26.49 -10.43
N SER A 335 -15.24 -25.41 -9.68
CA SER A 335 -14.83 -24.10 -10.12
C SER A 335 -13.61 -23.64 -9.32
N PHE A 336 -12.65 -23.02 -10.02
CA PHE A 336 -11.39 -22.49 -9.49
C PHE A 336 -11.28 -21.03 -9.91
N PRO A 337 -11.74 -20.08 -9.08
CA PRO A 337 -11.74 -18.67 -9.44
C PRO A 337 -10.33 -18.11 -9.58
N ALA A 338 -10.09 -17.32 -10.61
CA ALA A 338 -8.82 -16.62 -10.87
C ALA A 338 -8.65 -15.40 -9.96
N GLU A 339 -9.73 -14.64 -9.74
CA GLU A 339 -9.78 -13.43 -8.93
C GLU A 339 -10.53 -13.63 -7.59
N SER A 340 -10.82 -12.52 -6.93
CA SER A 340 -11.54 -12.54 -5.64
C SER A 340 -12.98 -13.02 -5.76
N VAL A 341 -13.66 -12.74 -6.88
CA VAL A 341 -15.01 -13.19 -7.23
C VAL A 341 -15.06 -13.48 -8.72
N GLY A 342 -15.84 -14.48 -9.13
CA GLY A 342 -15.87 -14.97 -10.50
C GLY A 342 -17.20 -14.77 -11.23
N GLY A 343 -17.14 -14.85 -12.58
CA GLY A 343 -18.30 -14.91 -13.48
C GLY A 343 -18.84 -16.31 -13.71
N ASP A 344 -18.02 -17.31 -13.49
CA ASP A 344 -18.33 -18.72 -13.75
C ASP A 344 -19.41 -19.29 -12.85
N TYR A 345 -20.24 -20.14 -13.44
CA TYR A 345 -21.30 -20.83 -12.74
C TYR A 345 -21.46 -22.27 -13.23
N PHE A 346 -21.54 -23.20 -12.30
CA PHE A 346 -22.05 -24.55 -12.57
C PHE A 346 -23.04 -24.99 -11.50
N ASP A 347 -23.96 -25.88 -11.86
CA ASP A 347 -24.92 -26.40 -10.88
C ASP A 347 -25.49 -27.76 -11.28
N PHE A 348 -26.01 -28.48 -10.27
CA PHE A 348 -26.79 -29.67 -10.38
C PHE A 348 -28.16 -29.41 -9.77
N ILE A 349 -29.16 -29.19 -10.61
CA ILE A 349 -30.48 -28.70 -10.16
C ILE A 349 -31.48 -29.84 -10.18
N PRO A 350 -32.01 -30.28 -9.04
CA PRO A 350 -33.12 -31.24 -9.02
C PRO A 350 -34.34 -30.65 -9.73
N MET A 351 -34.82 -31.33 -10.76
CA MET A 351 -36.01 -30.96 -11.53
C MET A 351 -37.19 -31.85 -11.17
N SER A 352 -38.39 -31.49 -11.68
CA SER A 352 -39.58 -32.38 -11.62
C SER A 352 -39.29 -33.74 -12.26
N ASP A 353 -40.07 -34.75 -11.93
CA ASP A 353 -39.99 -36.10 -12.51
C ASP A 353 -38.67 -36.86 -12.28
N ASN A 354 -38.00 -36.62 -11.16
CA ASN A 354 -36.68 -37.19 -10.84
C ASN A 354 -35.61 -36.95 -11.92
N CYS A 355 -35.73 -35.90 -12.68
CA CYS A 355 -34.71 -35.42 -13.61
C CYS A 355 -33.69 -34.53 -12.92
N LEU A 356 -32.50 -34.40 -13.51
CA LEU A 356 -31.44 -33.54 -13.04
C LEU A 356 -31.12 -32.48 -14.14
N GLY A 357 -31.17 -31.23 -13.76
CA GLY A 357 -30.60 -30.14 -14.56
C GLY A 357 -29.09 -30.02 -14.32
N LEU A 358 -28.31 -30.04 -15.39
CA LEU A 358 -26.88 -29.72 -15.39
C LEU A 358 -26.70 -28.36 -16.05
N VAL A 359 -25.90 -27.54 -15.44
CA VAL A 359 -25.58 -26.22 -16.01
C VAL A 359 -24.10 -25.94 -15.91
N THR A 360 -23.58 -25.32 -16.94
CA THR A 360 -22.28 -24.64 -16.96
C THR A 360 -22.49 -23.31 -17.67
N ALA A 361 -22.03 -22.24 -17.08
CA ALA A 361 -22.22 -20.89 -17.62
C ALA A 361 -21.02 -20.02 -17.30
N ASP A 362 -20.82 -19.03 -18.13
CA ASP A 362 -19.86 -17.95 -17.96
C ASP A 362 -20.52 -16.60 -18.23
N VAL A 363 -20.32 -15.64 -17.34
CA VAL A 363 -20.82 -14.27 -17.43
C VAL A 363 -19.73 -13.36 -17.97
N SER A 364 -20.04 -12.57 -18.99
CA SER A 364 -19.10 -11.62 -19.57
C SER A 364 -18.45 -10.69 -18.53
N GLY A 365 -17.10 -10.75 -18.42
CA GLY A 365 -16.27 -10.00 -17.49
C GLY A 365 -16.00 -10.74 -16.18
N HIS A 366 -14.96 -10.32 -15.49
CA HIS A 366 -14.43 -10.96 -14.27
C HIS A 366 -14.51 -10.07 -13.01
N ASP A 367 -15.32 -9.01 -13.04
CA ASP A 367 -15.50 -8.05 -11.94
C ASP A 367 -16.66 -8.42 -11.00
N ILE A 368 -16.84 -7.64 -9.91
CA ILE A 368 -17.92 -7.81 -8.95
C ILE A 368 -19.31 -7.81 -9.63
N GLY A 369 -19.48 -7.01 -10.69
CA GLY A 369 -20.75 -6.97 -11.41
C GLY A 369 -21.03 -8.27 -12.16
N ALA A 370 -20.01 -8.97 -12.71
CA ALA A 370 -20.17 -10.30 -13.29
C ALA A 370 -20.61 -11.33 -12.24
N SER A 371 -20.02 -11.28 -11.04
CA SER A 371 -20.39 -12.19 -9.95
C SER A 371 -21.81 -11.97 -9.43
N ILE A 372 -22.29 -10.74 -9.41
CA ILE A 372 -23.69 -10.44 -9.06
C ILE A 372 -24.65 -10.97 -10.15
N PHE A 373 -24.32 -10.72 -11.42
CA PHE A 373 -25.13 -11.19 -12.54
C PHE A 373 -25.17 -12.73 -12.63
N MET A 374 -24.05 -13.40 -12.30
CA MET A 374 -24.01 -14.85 -12.11
C MET A 374 -24.96 -15.31 -11.02
N THR A 375 -24.97 -14.63 -9.88
CA THR A 375 -25.87 -14.98 -8.76
C THR A 375 -27.35 -14.81 -9.14
N GLN A 376 -27.70 -13.77 -9.91
CA GLN A 376 -29.04 -13.59 -10.47
C GLN A 376 -29.39 -14.72 -11.45
N THR A 377 -28.50 -15.02 -12.38
CA THR A 377 -28.65 -16.12 -13.37
C THR A 377 -28.95 -17.44 -12.64
N ARG A 378 -28.14 -17.76 -11.64
CA ARG A 378 -28.36 -18.95 -10.78
C ARG A 378 -29.73 -18.96 -10.12
N ALA A 379 -30.14 -17.84 -9.51
CA ALA A 379 -31.41 -17.75 -8.80
C ALA A 379 -32.61 -17.98 -9.76
N TYR A 380 -32.62 -17.31 -10.90
CA TYR A 380 -33.64 -17.49 -11.92
C TYR A 380 -33.67 -18.90 -12.47
N LEU A 381 -32.51 -19.45 -12.85
CA LEU A 381 -32.43 -20.77 -13.43
C LEU A 381 -32.92 -21.86 -12.45
N ARG A 382 -32.53 -21.77 -11.17
CA ARG A 382 -33.00 -22.69 -10.13
C ARG A 382 -34.52 -22.61 -9.90
N ALA A 383 -35.08 -21.42 -9.95
CA ALA A 383 -36.54 -21.23 -9.83
C ALA A 383 -37.28 -21.81 -11.04
N LEU A 384 -36.82 -21.50 -12.25
CA LEU A 384 -37.42 -21.95 -13.51
C LEU A 384 -37.32 -23.48 -13.65
N ALA A 385 -36.16 -24.09 -13.35
CA ALA A 385 -35.95 -25.51 -13.47
C ALA A 385 -36.80 -26.35 -12.50
N ARG A 386 -37.31 -25.79 -11.42
CA ARG A 386 -38.25 -26.43 -10.48
C ARG A 386 -39.71 -26.40 -10.96
N THR A 387 -40.05 -25.42 -11.81
CA THR A 387 -41.44 -25.18 -12.24
C THR A 387 -41.71 -25.61 -13.68
N HIS A 388 -40.65 -25.67 -14.49
CA HIS A 388 -40.74 -26.05 -15.92
C HIS A 388 -39.90 -27.29 -16.19
N SER A 389 -40.35 -28.11 -17.15
CA SER A 389 -39.69 -29.38 -17.48
C SER A 389 -38.92 -29.34 -18.80
N GLU A 390 -39.22 -28.38 -19.69
CA GLU A 390 -38.62 -28.27 -21.03
C GLU A 390 -37.44 -27.29 -21.06
N PRO A 391 -36.23 -27.75 -21.42
CA PRO A 391 -35.04 -26.91 -21.44
C PRO A 391 -35.18 -25.62 -22.28
N THR A 392 -35.79 -25.72 -23.48
CA THR A 392 -35.99 -24.56 -24.34
C THR A 392 -36.84 -23.48 -23.65
N GLN A 393 -37.92 -23.87 -22.99
CA GLN A 393 -38.81 -22.93 -22.28
C GLN A 393 -38.08 -22.28 -21.09
N ILE A 394 -37.29 -23.06 -20.34
CA ILE A 394 -36.48 -22.55 -19.22
C ILE A 394 -35.51 -21.47 -19.71
N ILE A 395 -34.80 -21.75 -20.81
CA ILE A 395 -33.80 -20.82 -21.38
C ILE A 395 -34.46 -19.57 -21.96
N GLN A 396 -35.61 -19.69 -22.60
CA GLN A 396 -36.36 -18.53 -23.12
C GLN A 396 -36.80 -17.58 -21.98
N LEU A 397 -37.35 -18.12 -20.89
CA LEU A 397 -37.77 -17.33 -19.74
C LEU A 397 -36.57 -16.70 -19.03
N LEU A 398 -35.48 -17.47 -18.87
CA LEU A 398 -34.23 -16.97 -18.30
C LEU A 398 -33.68 -15.79 -19.12
N ASN A 399 -33.63 -15.93 -20.47
CA ASN A 399 -33.15 -14.86 -21.35
C ASN A 399 -33.96 -13.57 -21.14
N ARG A 400 -35.29 -13.66 -21.07
CA ARG A 400 -36.16 -12.51 -20.86
C ARG A 400 -35.82 -11.77 -19.54
N PHE A 401 -35.69 -12.50 -18.43
CA PHE A 401 -35.32 -11.89 -17.14
C PHE A 401 -33.93 -11.29 -17.19
N LEU A 402 -32.96 -11.93 -17.83
CA LEU A 402 -31.61 -11.41 -17.94
C LEU A 402 -31.54 -10.16 -18.81
N VAL A 403 -32.32 -10.05 -19.89
CA VAL A 403 -32.40 -8.83 -20.73
C VAL A 403 -33.00 -7.66 -19.95
N GLU A 404 -34.06 -7.91 -19.17
CA GLU A 404 -34.66 -6.88 -18.31
C GLU A 404 -33.66 -6.32 -17.28
N ASP A 405 -32.78 -7.18 -16.72
CA ASP A 405 -31.81 -6.81 -15.68
C ASP A 405 -30.45 -6.34 -16.21
N ALA A 406 -30.04 -6.72 -17.42
CA ALA A 406 -28.68 -6.50 -17.92
C ALA A 406 -28.33 -5.05 -18.25
N GLN A 407 -29.29 -4.14 -18.39
CA GLN A 407 -29.09 -2.74 -18.76
C GLN A 407 -28.02 -2.56 -19.86
N ASP A 408 -28.09 -3.37 -20.91
CA ASP A 408 -27.27 -3.39 -22.13
C ASP A 408 -25.76 -3.66 -21.95
N ARG A 409 -25.32 -4.27 -20.85
CA ARG A 409 -23.88 -4.38 -20.57
C ARG A 409 -23.33 -5.77 -20.31
N ARG A 410 -24.16 -6.78 -20.01
CA ARG A 410 -23.70 -8.12 -19.67
C ARG A 410 -24.51 -9.21 -20.35
N PHE A 411 -23.84 -10.30 -20.67
CA PHE A 411 -24.44 -11.47 -21.24
C PHE A 411 -23.90 -12.73 -20.56
N VAL A 412 -24.61 -13.83 -20.73
CA VAL A 412 -24.23 -15.14 -20.17
C VAL A 412 -24.15 -16.16 -21.30
N SER A 413 -22.98 -16.73 -21.47
CA SER A 413 -22.81 -17.96 -22.26
C SER A 413 -23.20 -19.14 -21.36
N LEU A 414 -24.17 -19.98 -21.76
CA LEU A 414 -24.74 -20.99 -20.90
C LEU A 414 -25.02 -22.29 -21.63
N PHE A 415 -24.66 -23.41 -21.02
CA PHE A 415 -25.09 -24.75 -21.40
C PHE A 415 -26.03 -25.30 -20.33
N PHE A 416 -27.27 -25.57 -20.70
CA PHE A 416 -28.26 -26.20 -19.82
C PHE A 416 -28.70 -27.54 -20.38
N ALA A 417 -28.69 -28.57 -19.56
CA ALA A 417 -29.18 -29.89 -19.94
C ALA A 417 -30.05 -30.53 -18.86
N LYS A 418 -31.05 -31.28 -19.30
CA LYS A 418 -31.91 -32.14 -18.49
C LYS A 418 -31.54 -33.60 -18.68
N LEU A 419 -31.11 -34.25 -17.61
CA LEU A 419 -30.85 -35.69 -17.57
C LEU A 419 -32.04 -36.43 -16.97
N ASN A 420 -32.59 -37.37 -17.71
CA ASN A 420 -33.55 -38.32 -17.19
C ASN A 420 -32.85 -39.68 -16.92
N PRO A 421 -32.61 -40.04 -15.65
CA PRO A 421 -31.83 -41.23 -15.32
C PRO A 421 -32.54 -42.55 -15.66
N ARG A 422 -33.88 -42.57 -15.72
CA ARG A 422 -34.65 -43.76 -16.05
C ARG A 422 -34.60 -44.13 -17.53
N THR A 423 -34.70 -43.08 -18.39
CA THR A 423 -34.71 -43.25 -19.84
C THR A 423 -33.33 -43.00 -20.47
N GLN A 424 -32.33 -42.56 -19.67
CA GLN A 424 -30.97 -42.21 -20.11
C GLN A 424 -30.95 -41.09 -21.16
N ARG A 425 -32.03 -40.32 -21.27
CA ARG A 425 -32.15 -39.20 -22.19
C ARG A 425 -31.47 -38.00 -21.63
N PHE A 426 -30.65 -37.39 -22.44
CA PHE A 426 -29.95 -36.12 -22.16
C PHE A 426 -30.44 -35.10 -23.18
N THR A 427 -31.29 -34.18 -22.69
CA THR A 427 -31.88 -33.11 -23.51
C THR A 427 -31.20 -31.80 -23.17
N TYR A 428 -30.51 -31.17 -24.12
CA TYR A 428 -29.71 -29.97 -23.88
C TYR A 428 -30.14 -28.82 -24.76
N CYS A 429 -29.92 -27.57 -24.25
CA CYS A 429 -30.19 -26.29 -24.91
C CYS A 429 -29.04 -25.34 -24.62
N PRO A 430 -28.01 -25.25 -25.49
CA PRO A 430 -26.88 -24.35 -25.31
C PRO A 430 -27.21 -22.95 -25.86
N SER A 431 -26.66 -21.92 -25.22
CA SER A 431 -26.79 -20.51 -25.63
C SER A 431 -25.41 -19.84 -25.58
N GLY A 432 -24.79 -19.63 -26.74
CA GLY A 432 -23.44 -19.09 -26.85
C GLY A 432 -22.35 -19.96 -26.19
N TYR A 433 -22.64 -21.24 -25.90
CA TYR A 433 -21.76 -22.13 -25.17
C TYR A 433 -21.56 -23.45 -25.89
N MET A 434 -20.39 -24.08 -25.71
CA MET A 434 -20.03 -25.34 -26.32
C MET A 434 -19.60 -26.36 -25.26
N SER A 435 -20.08 -27.59 -25.41
CA SER A 435 -19.70 -28.74 -24.58
C SER A 435 -19.34 -29.95 -25.44
N TYR A 436 -18.87 -31.01 -24.83
CA TYR A 436 -18.33 -32.18 -25.53
C TYR A 436 -18.91 -33.47 -25.01
N LEU A 437 -19.13 -34.44 -25.88
CA LEU A 437 -19.49 -35.79 -25.55
C LEU A 437 -18.43 -36.75 -26.10
N LEU A 438 -17.72 -37.46 -25.19
CA LEU A 438 -16.86 -38.57 -25.55
C LEU A 438 -17.70 -39.83 -25.60
N THR A 439 -17.86 -40.38 -26.79
CA THR A 439 -18.58 -41.66 -26.97
C THR A 439 -17.75 -42.86 -26.52
N ARG A 440 -18.41 -44.00 -26.29
CA ARG A 440 -17.72 -45.26 -25.98
C ARG A 440 -16.68 -45.69 -27.03
N LYS A 441 -16.78 -45.17 -28.28
CA LYS A 441 -15.84 -45.45 -29.38
C LYS A 441 -14.61 -44.54 -29.36
N ASN A 442 -14.42 -43.72 -28.33
CA ASN A 442 -13.36 -42.70 -28.24
C ASN A 442 -13.46 -41.61 -29.32
N VAL A 443 -14.66 -41.27 -29.74
CA VAL A 443 -14.92 -40.19 -30.69
C VAL A 443 -15.58 -39.04 -29.94
N TRP A 444 -15.02 -37.84 -30.05
CA TRP A 444 -15.62 -36.63 -29.54
C TRP A 444 -16.72 -36.11 -30.45
N GLN A 445 -17.86 -35.84 -29.87
CA GLN A 445 -18.96 -35.11 -30.51
C GLN A 445 -19.07 -33.73 -29.86
N LYS A 446 -19.05 -32.68 -30.66
CA LYS A 446 -19.31 -31.32 -30.18
C LYS A 446 -20.81 -31.11 -30.00
N LEU A 447 -21.19 -30.51 -28.87
CA LEU A 447 -22.55 -30.12 -28.55
C LEU A 447 -22.60 -28.59 -28.66
N GLU A 448 -22.76 -28.09 -29.91
CA GLU A 448 -22.62 -26.67 -30.25
C GLU A 448 -23.95 -25.94 -30.09
N SER A 449 -23.86 -24.63 -29.86
CA SER A 449 -24.98 -23.69 -29.84
C SER A 449 -25.18 -23.07 -31.22
N SER A 450 -26.44 -22.97 -31.64
CA SER A 450 -26.88 -22.12 -32.74
C SER A 450 -27.52 -20.81 -32.25
N SER A 451 -27.59 -20.59 -30.95
CA SER A 451 -28.17 -19.40 -30.31
C SER A 451 -27.08 -18.46 -29.78
N LEU A 452 -27.40 -17.17 -29.70
CA LEU A 452 -26.57 -16.16 -29.03
C LEU A 452 -26.49 -16.41 -27.52
N PRO A 453 -25.49 -15.87 -26.82
CA PRO A 453 -25.51 -15.77 -25.37
C PRO A 453 -26.77 -15.07 -24.85
N LEU A 454 -27.17 -15.39 -23.62
CA LEU A 454 -28.35 -14.83 -22.96
C LEU A 454 -28.11 -13.42 -22.47
N GLY A 455 -29.15 -12.60 -22.42
CA GLY A 455 -29.07 -11.21 -21.93
C GLY A 455 -28.73 -10.17 -23.01
N ILE A 456 -28.55 -10.57 -24.29
CA ILE A 456 -28.21 -9.66 -25.40
C ILE A 456 -29.47 -9.12 -26.08
N ILE A 457 -30.40 -9.98 -26.45
CA ILE A 457 -31.60 -9.64 -27.21
C ILE A 457 -32.80 -10.38 -26.63
N GLU A 458 -33.91 -9.68 -26.39
CA GLU A 458 -35.11 -10.24 -25.75
C GLU A 458 -35.77 -11.34 -26.61
N ASP A 459 -35.98 -11.07 -27.87
CA ASP A 459 -36.57 -11.99 -28.86
C ASP A 459 -35.54 -12.85 -29.61
N GLY A 460 -34.35 -13.07 -29.00
CA GLY A 460 -33.32 -13.95 -29.56
C GLY A 460 -33.90 -15.35 -29.82
N GLN A 461 -33.72 -15.89 -31.04
CA GLN A 461 -34.14 -17.26 -31.36
C GLN A 461 -33.35 -18.23 -30.45
N THR A 462 -33.97 -18.68 -29.39
CA THR A 462 -33.45 -19.82 -28.62
C THR A 462 -33.50 -21.07 -29.50
N ALA A 463 -32.38 -21.74 -29.68
CA ALA A 463 -32.36 -22.99 -30.41
C ALA A 463 -33.28 -24.02 -29.76
N PRO A 464 -33.99 -24.85 -30.53
CA PRO A 464 -34.74 -25.95 -29.98
C PRO A 464 -33.80 -26.91 -29.23
N SER A 465 -34.28 -27.47 -28.12
CA SER A 465 -33.52 -28.48 -27.38
C SER A 465 -33.20 -29.68 -28.26
N THR A 466 -31.97 -30.17 -28.15
CA THR A 466 -31.51 -31.40 -28.80
C THR A 466 -31.51 -32.53 -27.79
N GLN A 467 -32.01 -33.71 -28.19
CA GLN A 467 -32.06 -34.89 -27.35
C GLN A 467 -31.10 -35.96 -27.85
N ILE A 468 -30.30 -36.49 -26.96
CA ILE A 468 -29.45 -37.68 -27.18
C ILE A 468 -29.71 -38.72 -26.10
N THR A 469 -29.32 -39.96 -26.37
CA THR A 469 -29.33 -41.05 -25.38
C THR A 469 -27.89 -41.34 -25.00
N LEU A 470 -27.57 -41.23 -23.72
CA LEU A 470 -26.23 -41.56 -23.23
C LEU A 470 -26.06 -43.08 -23.15
N GLU A 471 -25.01 -43.59 -23.77
CA GLU A 471 -24.64 -45.03 -23.74
C GLU A 471 -23.62 -45.27 -22.61
N HIS A 472 -23.52 -46.53 -22.20
CA HIS A 472 -22.53 -46.95 -21.19
C HIS A 472 -21.12 -46.57 -21.64
N ARG A 473 -20.34 -45.91 -20.72
CA ARG A 473 -19.01 -45.35 -20.94
C ARG A 473 -18.97 -44.04 -21.74
N ASP A 474 -20.09 -43.42 -22.07
CA ASP A 474 -20.09 -42.08 -22.59
C ASP A 474 -19.74 -41.08 -21.45
N ILE A 475 -18.97 -40.05 -21.81
CA ILE A 475 -18.57 -38.97 -20.89
C ILE A 475 -18.99 -37.63 -21.50
N PHE A 476 -19.87 -36.93 -20.82
CA PHE A 476 -20.14 -35.54 -21.09
C PHE A 476 -19.12 -34.68 -20.35
N LEU A 477 -18.54 -33.70 -21.05
CA LEU A 477 -17.57 -32.76 -20.53
C LEU A 477 -17.99 -31.32 -20.91
N SER A 478 -18.06 -30.48 -19.91
CA SER A 478 -18.30 -29.04 -20.09
C SER A 478 -17.27 -28.26 -19.30
N PHE A 479 -16.72 -27.20 -19.86
CA PHE A 479 -15.75 -26.33 -19.19
C PHE A 479 -15.83 -24.92 -19.77
N THR A 480 -15.45 -23.91 -18.97
CA THR A 480 -15.37 -22.51 -19.35
C THR A 480 -14.09 -22.23 -20.14
N ASP A 481 -14.03 -21.06 -20.77
CA ASP A 481 -12.91 -20.66 -21.61
C ASP A 481 -11.58 -20.52 -20.84
N GLY A 482 -11.61 -20.27 -19.53
CA GLY A 482 -10.41 -20.28 -18.69
C GLY A 482 -9.59 -21.57 -18.76
N VAL A 483 -10.22 -22.74 -19.09
CA VAL A 483 -9.49 -23.97 -19.39
C VAL A 483 -8.66 -23.84 -20.67
N VAL A 484 -9.23 -23.27 -21.70
CA VAL A 484 -8.61 -23.15 -23.04
C VAL A 484 -7.58 -22.04 -23.08
N GLU A 485 -7.90 -20.93 -22.43
CA GLU A 485 -7.14 -19.70 -22.43
C GLU A 485 -6.02 -19.66 -21.40
N ALA A 486 -5.90 -20.67 -20.53
CA ALA A 486 -4.78 -20.79 -19.60
C ALA A 486 -3.43 -20.68 -20.34
N VAL A 487 -2.53 -19.80 -19.88
CA VAL A 487 -1.31 -19.42 -20.59
C VAL A 487 -0.06 -19.93 -19.89
N SER A 488 0.84 -20.55 -20.65
CA SER A 488 2.16 -20.93 -20.15
C SER A 488 3.09 -19.70 -19.99
N PRO A 489 4.19 -19.80 -19.24
CA PRO A 489 5.20 -18.72 -19.16
C PRO A 489 5.80 -18.33 -20.53
N ALA A 490 5.70 -19.19 -21.52
CA ALA A 490 6.14 -18.93 -22.90
C ALA A 490 5.08 -18.23 -23.76
N GLY A 491 3.87 -17.96 -23.22
CA GLY A 491 2.78 -17.31 -23.92
C GLY A 491 1.90 -18.24 -24.78
N ALA A 492 2.07 -19.55 -24.67
CA ALA A 492 1.22 -20.52 -25.40
C ALA A 492 -0.06 -20.81 -24.59
N GLN A 493 -1.22 -20.92 -25.28
CA GLN A 493 -2.48 -21.34 -24.67
C GLN A 493 -2.52 -22.85 -24.44
N PHE A 494 -3.26 -23.28 -23.42
CA PHE A 494 -3.47 -24.70 -23.09
C PHE A 494 -4.21 -25.41 -24.23
N GLY A 495 -5.30 -24.84 -24.66
CA GLY A 495 -6.08 -25.29 -25.83
C GLY A 495 -7.03 -26.46 -25.51
N ILE A 496 -8.04 -26.60 -26.37
CA ILE A 496 -9.11 -27.61 -26.23
C ILE A 496 -8.54 -29.03 -26.36
N ASP A 497 -7.67 -29.28 -27.34
CA ASP A 497 -7.19 -30.63 -27.66
C ASP A 497 -6.49 -31.29 -26.48
N ARG A 498 -5.67 -30.54 -25.74
CA ARG A 498 -5.02 -31.06 -24.51
C ARG A 498 -6.04 -31.44 -23.44
N ALA A 499 -7.07 -30.63 -23.22
CA ALA A 499 -8.12 -30.94 -22.25
C ALA A 499 -8.83 -32.24 -22.63
N LEU A 500 -9.18 -32.40 -23.92
CA LEU A 500 -9.84 -33.60 -24.44
C LEU A 500 -8.95 -34.84 -24.37
N GLU A 501 -7.66 -34.74 -24.67
CA GLU A 501 -6.67 -35.84 -24.56
C GLU A 501 -6.53 -36.32 -23.11
N ILE A 502 -6.50 -35.39 -22.13
CA ILE A 502 -6.43 -35.75 -20.72
C ILE A 502 -7.66 -36.51 -20.26
N VAL A 503 -8.85 -36.12 -20.70
CA VAL A 503 -10.09 -36.84 -20.38
C VAL A 503 -10.09 -38.23 -21.00
N ILE A 504 -9.62 -38.43 -22.24
CA ILE A 504 -9.47 -39.75 -22.86
C ILE A 504 -8.51 -40.61 -22.05
N ALA A 505 -7.35 -40.09 -21.67
CA ALA A 505 -6.33 -40.81 -20.91
C ALA A 505 -6.86 -41.28 -19.54
N ASN A 506 -7.73 -40.49 -18.92
CA ASN A 506 -8.27 -40.74 -17.58
C ASN A 506 -9.72 -41.27 -17.58
N ARG A 507 -10.26 -41.67 -18.74
CA ARG A 507 -11.67 -42.05 -18.90
C ARG A 507 -12.20 -43.15 -17.97
N ASN A 508 -11.32 -44.01 -17.46
CA ASN A 508 -11.68 -45.12 -16.56
C ASN A 508 -11.72 -44.69 -15.08
N LEU A 509 -11.25 -43.49 -14.76
CA LEU A 509 -11.27 -42.92 -13.41
C LEU A 509 -12.66 -42.39 -13.06
N PRO A 510 -12.97 -42.21 -11.76
CA PRO A 510 -14.15 -41.47 -11.31
C PRO A 510 -14.21 -40.06 -11.89
N ALA A 511 -15.43 -39.51 -12.04
CA ALA A 511 -15.62 -38.16 -12.60
C ALA A 511 -14.84 -37.08 -11.85
N GLU A 512 -14.77 -37.18 -10.52
CA GLU A 512 -14.00 -36.23 -9.68
C GLU A 512 -12.49 -36.28 -9.97
N GLU A 513 -11.94 -37.49 -10.18
CA GLU A 513 -10.53 -37.65 -10.53
C GLU A 513 -10.22 -37.13 -11.94
N ILE A 514 -11.17 -37.25 -12.89
CA ILE A 514 -11.05 -36.65 -14.24
C ILE A 514 -10.98 -35.10 -14.13
N VAL A 515 -11.87 -34.47 -13.35
CA VAL A 515 -11.85 -33.04 -13.10
C VAL A 515 -10.51 -32.60 -12.51
N ASN A 516 -10.05 -33.33 -11.50
CA ASN A 516 -8.77 -33.03 -10.84
C ASN A 516 -7.56 -33.22 -11.78
N ALA A 517 -7.58 -34.21 -12.66
CA ALA A 517 -6.51 -34.45 -13.64
C ALA A 517 -6.42 -33.32 -14.67
N VAL A 518 -7.54 -32.81 -15.16
CA VAL A 518 -7.56 -31.65 -16.07
C VAL A 518 -7.01 -30.42 -15.39
N TYR A 519 -7.47 -30.13 -14.16
CA TYR A 519 -7.00 -28.98 -13.41
C TYR A 519 -5.49 -29.06 -13.07
N ALA A 520 -5.01 -30.22 -12.64
CA ALA A 520 -3.59 -30.43 -12.36
C ALA A 520 -2.72 -30.19 -13.61
N ALA A 521 -3.16 -30.67 -14.77
CA ALA A 521 -2.44 -30.45 -16.03
C ALA A 521 -2.41 -28.96 -16.45
N ILE A 522 -3.48 -28.21 -16.19
CA ILE A 522 -3.50 -26.75 -16.41
C ILE A 522 -2.51 -26.06 -15.48
N ASN A 523 -2.51 -26.40 -14.19
CA ASN A 523 -1.61 -25.80 -13.20
C ASN A 523 -0.13 -26.10 -13.52
N ASP A 524 0.19 -27.31 -13.94
CA ASP A 524 1.53 -27.70 -14.39
C ASP A 524 1.94 -26.93 -15.66
N PHE A 525 1.02 -26.76 -16.62
CA PHE A 525 1.25 -26.00 -17.84
C PHE A 525 1.53 -24.52 -17.57
N CYS A 526 0.84 -23.93 -16.60
CA CYS A 526 1.05 -22.55 -16.14
C CYS A 526 2.26 -22.42 -15.20
N CYS A 527 2.97 -23.51 -14.87
CA CYS A 527 4.09 -23.55 -13.91
C CYS A 527 3.71 -22.99 -12.52
N GLY A 528 2.46 -23.18 -12.08
CA GLY A 528 1.94 -22.68 -10.81
C GLY A 528 1.60 -21.20 -10.79
N ALA A 529 1.60 -20.51 -11.93
CA ALA A 529 1.06 -19.15 -12.02
C ALA A 529 -0.46 -19.17 -11.83
N ALA A 530 -1.01 -18.09 -11.23
CA ALA A 530 -2.46 -17.94 -11.11
C ALA A 530 -3.11 -17.95 -12.52
N PRO A 531 -4.27 -18.60 -12.69
CA PRO A 531 -5.00 -18.56 -13.94
C PRO A 531 -5.41 -17.14 -14.29
N VAL A 532 -5.52 -16.86 -15.59
CA VAL A 532 -5.91 -15.55 -16.12
C VAL A 532 -7.41 -15.33 -15.99
N ASP A 533 -8.20 -16.41 -16.08
CA ASP A 533 -9.65 -16.40 -15.96
C ASP A 533 -10.13 -17.57 -15.11
N ASP A 534 -11.40 -17.53 -14.68
CA ASP A 534 -12.04 -18.57 -13.89
C ASP A 534 -12.02 -19.92 -14.65
N ILE A 535 -11.74 -20.98 -13.94
CA ILE A 535 -11.70 -22.34 -14.49
C ILE A 535 -12.84 -23.14 -13.89
N THR A 536 -13.83 -23.47 -14.68
CA THR A 536 -14.93 -24.36 -14.27
C THR A 536 -14.99 -25.59 -15.15
N ILE A 537 -15.07 -26.77 -14.53
CA ILE A 537 -15.09 -28.06 -15.22
C ILE A 537 -16.22 -28.89 -14.65
N VAL A 538 -17.08 -29.47 -15.53
CA VAL A 538 -18.18 -30.37 -15.19
C VAL A 538 -18.05 -31.63 -16.01
N VAL A 539 -18.08 -32.76 -15.33
CA VAL A 539 -18.02 -34.10 -15.94
C VAL A 539 -19.25 -34.93 -15.51
N LEU A 540 -19.90 -35.54 -16.48
CA LEU A 540 -20.94 -36.56 -16.27
C LEU A 540 -20.54 -37.81 -17.00
N LYS A 541 -20.42 -38.93 -16.30
CA LYS A 541 -20.04 -40.21 -16.84
C LYS A 541 -21.19 -41.21 -16.69
N ARG A 542 -21.47 -41.96 -17.75
CA ARG A 542 -22.50 -43.02 -17.73
C ARG A 542 -21.87 -44.36 -17.32
N ASP A 543 -22.19 -44.85 -16.10
CA ASP A 543 -21.75 -46.13 -15.58
C ASP A 543 -22.85 -47.19 -15.65
N ARG A 544 -22.55 -48.48 -15.42
CA ARG A 544 -23.56 -49.50 -15.31
C ARG A 544 -24.36 -49.33 -14.03
N ALA A 545 -25.69 -49.53 -14.10
CA ALA A 545 -26.50 -49.65 -12.89
C ALA A 545 -26.08 -50.96 -12.18
N GLY A 546 -25.29 -50.84 -11.13
CA GLY A 546 -24.78 -51.97 -10.37
C GLY A 546 -23.29 -51.95 -10.02
N ASP A 547 -22.49 -51.05 -10.65
CA ASP A 547 -21.11 -50.77 -10.23
C ASP A 547 -21.14 -49.75 -9.05
N GLU A 548 -21.73 -50.14 -7.91
CA GLU A 548 -21.45 -49.45 -6.66
C GLU A 548 -19.97 -49.68 -6.32
N PRO A 549 -19.19 -48.62 -5.99
CA PRO A 549 -17.83 -48.82 -5.50
C PRO A 549 -17.89 -49.68 -4.26
N ASP A 550 -17.15 -50.79 -4.28
CA ASP A 550 -17.13 -51.83 -3.23
C ASP A 550 -17.03 -51.13 -1.85
N ALA A 551 -18.02 -51.42 -0.98
CA ALA A 551 -18.06 -50.95 0.41
C ALA A 551 -16.80 -51.33 1.22
N ALA A 552 -15.93 -52.15 0.66
CA ALA A 552 -14.63 -52.54 1.18
C ALA A 552 -13.55 -51.44 1.11
N GLU A 553 -13.65 -50.45 0.18
CA GLU A 553 -12.68 -49.33 0.12
C GLU A 553 -13.04 -48.18 1.07
N GLN A 554 -14.32 -47.92 1.33
CA GLN A 554 -14.76 -46.94 2.33
C GLN A 554 -14.38 -47.33 3.77
N SER A 555 -14.27 -48.65 4.07
CA SER A 555 -13.82 -49.13 5.38
C SER A 555 -12.29 -48.97 5.60
N ARG A 556 -11.49 -48.80 4.55
CA ARG A 556 -10.04 -48.53 4.66
C ARG A 556 -9.71 -47.07 4.89
N GLN A 557 -10.48 -46.14 4.37
CA GLN A 557 -10.27 -44.69 4.61
C GLN A 557 -10.67 -44.26 6.02
N ASN A 558 -11.61 -44.94 6.68
CA ASN A 558 -12.02 -44.64 8.06
C ASN A 558 -11.10 -45.24 9.14
N ARG A 559 -10.01 -45.93 8.78
CA ARG A 559 -9.00 -46.46 9.71
C ARG A 559 -7.69 -45.67 9.71
N SER A 560 -7.76 -44.37 9.68
CA SER A 560 -6.62 -43.52 9.99
C SER A 560 -6.55 -43.27 11.51
N PRO A 561 -5.44 -43.59 12.21
CA PRO A 561 -5.40 -43.53 13.68
C PRO A 561 -5.32 -42.08 14.15
N HIS A 562 -6.24 -41.71 15.05
CA HIS A 562 -6.14 -40.57 15.93
C HIS A 562 -4.76 -40.51 16.61
N ARG A 563 -3.87 -39.67 16.12
CA ARG A 563 -2.65 -39.30 16.83
C ARG A 563 -3.00 -38.20 17.84
N LYS A 564 -3.22 -38.61 19.09
CA LYS A 564 -3.27 -37.74 20.27
C LYS A 564 -2.03 -36.85 20.29
N ARG A 565 -2.23 -35.55 20.26
CA ARG A 565 -1.23 -34.58 20.75
C ARG A 565 -1.65 -34.17 22.16
N HIS A 566 -0.95 -34.70 23.15
CA HIS A 566 -0.77 -34.05 24.47
C HIS A 566 0.50 -33.20 24.39
N ARG A 567 0.38 -32.00 24.83
CA ARG A 567 1.19 -30.89 25.36
C ARG A 567 1.18 -29.66 24.50
#